data_514b9a14f3db5244f8f21da351b9a3e9
#
_entry.id   514b9a14f3db5244f8f21da351b9a3e9
#
_cell.length_a   1.000
_cell.length_b   1.000
_cell.length_c   1.000
_cell.angle_alpha   90.00
_cell.angle_beta   90.00
_cell.angle_gamma   90.00
#
_symmetry.space_group_name_H-M   'P 1'
#
loop_
_entity.id
_entity.type
_entity.pdbx_description
1 polymer ?
#
loop_
_entity_poly.entity_id
_entity_poly.type
_entity_poly.pdbx_seq_one_letter_code
_entity_poly.pdbx_strand_id
1 'polypeptide(L)'
;MKRKDIKKILLLGAGPIIIGQGCEFDYSGVQAVKVLKREGYQVILVNSNPATVMTDAFKRNKEEADKVYIEPLLPEYVEKIIEKERPDALLPTLGGQTALNLAMELARSGVLKKYKVEMIGADDKAIDRAEDRDLFKKAMQELDLDMPKSGCAHDLEEVKAVAKEIGTWPLIIRPAFTLGGTGGGIAHDEKELLEIAGAGLDASLKSEVLIEESLIGWKE
;
A
#
# COMPACT_ATOMS: atom_id res chain seq x y z
N MET A 1 -2.60 -25.40 5.31
CA MET A 1 -2.52 -26.53 4.33
C MET A 1 -1.99 -25.96 3.02
N LYS A 2 -0.90 -26.53 2.48
CA LYS A 2 -0.28 -26.05 1.23
C LYS A 2 -1.24 -26.10 0.05
N ARG A 3 -1.35 -25.04 -0.73
CA ARG A 3 -2.09 -25.04 -2.00
C ARG A 3 -1.34 -25.87 -3.04
N LYS A 4 -2.01 -26.88 -3.60
CA LYS A 4 -1.41 -27.82 -4.57
C LYS A 4 -1.45 -27.30 -6.01
N ASP A 5 -2.30 -26.32 -6.26
CA ASP A 5 -2.52 -25.67 -7.56
C ASP A 5 -1.47 -24.56 -7.84
N ILE A 6 -0.81 -24.04 -6.80
CA ILE A 6 0.28 -23.08 -6.92
C ILE A 6 1.61 -23.81 -6.74
N LYS A 7 2.54 -23.58 -7.66
CA LYS A 7 3.91 -24.12 -7.62
C LYS A 7 4.96 -23.01 -7.63
N LYS A 8 4.71 -21.94 -8.37
CA LYS A 8 5.64 -20.85 -8.60
C LYS A 8 5.01 -19.50 -8.21
N ILE A 9 5.68 -18.76 -7.34
CA ILE A 9 5.19 -17.49 -6.81
C ILE A 9 6.17 -16.38 -7.20
N LEU A 10 5.64 -15.31 -7.78
CA LEU A 10 6.35 -14.06 -8.01
C LEU A 10 6.12 -13.15 -6.80
N LEU A 11 7.20 -12.74 -6.14
CA LEU A 11 7.18 -11.82 -5.02
C LEU A 11 7.72 -10.46 -5.47
N LEU A 12 6.98 -9.39 -5.19
CA LEU A 12 7.41 -8.03 -5.45
C LEU A 12 8.08 -7.45 -4.21
N GLY A 13 9.27 -6.90 -4.39
CA GLY A 13 10.00 -6.18 -3.35
C GLY A 13 9.53 -4.72 -3.20
N ALA A 14 10.11 -4.03 -2.23
CA ALA A 14 9.72 -2.65 -1.87
C ALA A 14 10.35 -1.57 -2.77
N GLY A 15 11.29 -1.94 -3.65
CA GLY A 15 12.02 -0.96 -4.44
C GLY A 15 13.12 -0.25 -3.64
N PRO A 16 13.33 1.04 -3.87
CA PRO A 16 14.29 1.83 -3.12
C PRO A 16 13.95 1.85 -1.64
N ILE A 17 14.96 1.72 -0.76
CA ILE A 17 14.76 1.81 0.68
C ILE A 17 14.48 3.27 1.04
N ILE A 18 13.31 3.51 1.63
CA ILE A 18 12.94 4.77 2.25
C ILE A 18 13.23 4.65 3.75
N ILE A 19 13.82 5.69 4.35
CA ILE A 19 14.10 5.73 5.80
C ILE A 19 12.78 5.47 6.57
N GLY A 20 12.83 4.52 7.51
CA GLY A 20 11.67 4.09 8.29
C GLY A 20 10.88 2.92 7.70
N GLN A 21 11.04 2.58 6.42
CA GLN A 21 10.32 1.48 5.75
C GLN A 21 11.21 0.29 5.39
N GLY A 22 12.51 0.52 5.20
CA GLY A 22 13.41 -0.49 4.67
C GLY A 22 13.52 -1.75 5.52
N CYS A 23 13.62 -1.60 6.84
CA CYS A 23 13.71 -2.74 7.75
C CYS A 23 12.42 -3.57 7.74
N GLU A 24 11.27 -2.93 7.65
CA GLU A 24 9.98 -3.61 7.69
C GLU A 24 9.75 -4.43 6.42
N PHE A 25 9.78 -3.79 5.26
CA PHE A 25 9.41 -4.45 3.99
C PHE A 25 10.51 -5.38 3.47
N ASP A 26 11.77 -5.01 3.57
CA ASP A 26 12.88 -5.84 3.10
C ASP A 26 13.01 -7.11 3.95
N TYR A 27 12.93 -6.98 5.27
CA TYR A 27 12.94 -8.12 6.19
C TYR A 27 11.72 -9.03 6.01
N SER A 28 10.51 -8.45 5.91
CA SER A 28 9.27 -9.20 5.71
C SER A 28 9.32 -10.03 4.43
N GLY A 29 9.82 -9.44 3.35
CA GLY A 29 10.01 -10.14 2.09
C GLY A 29 10.97 -11.32 2.19
N VAL A 30 12.11 -11.14 2.87
CA VAL A 30 13.06 -12.24 3.12
C VAL A 30 12.42 -13.36 3.92
N GLN A 31 11.66 -13.05 4.98
CA GLN A 31 10.97 -14.07 5.78
C GLN A 31 9.93 -14.83 4.94
N ALA A 32 9.19 -14.13 4.09
CA ALA A 32 8.23 -14.77 3.19
C ALA A 32 8.94 -15.72 2.20
N VAL A 33 10.03 -15.30 1.58
CA VAL A 33 10.81 -16.16 0.70
C VAL A 33 11.22 -17.44 1.43
N LYS A 34 11.78 -17.32 2.64
CA LYS A 34 12.19 -18.48 3.45
C LYS A 34 11.02 -19.42 3.74
N VAL A 35 9.89 -18.90 4.17
CA VAL A 35 8.71 -19.72 4.48
C VAL A 35 8.18 -20.41 3.23
N LEU A 36 8.04 -19.67 2.13
CA LEU A 36 7.57 -20.24 0.86
C LEU A 36 8.50 -21.33 0.33
N LYS A 37 9.81 -21.15 0.47
CA LYS A 37 10.81 -22.17 0.11
C LYS A 37 10.69 -23.41 0.97
N ARG A 38 10.54 -23.27 2.29
CA ARG A 38 10.33 -24.40 3.22
C ARG A 38 9.05 -25.16 2.92
N GLU A 39 7.99 -24.46 2.50
CA GLU A 39 6.75 -25.06 2.02
C GLU A 39 6.89 -25.70 0.63
N GLY A 40 8.06 -25.57 -0.02
CA GLY A 40 8.37 -26.21 -1.30
C GLY A 40 7.77 -25.51 -2.52
N TYR A 41 7.55 -24.18 -2.44
CA TYR A 41 7.26 -23.37 -3.62
C TYR A 41 8.54 -22.94 -4.33
N GLN A 42 8.44 -22.73 -5.64
CA GLN A 42 9.45 -21.97 -6.37
C GLN A 42 9.13 -20.47 -6.18
N VAL A 43 10.14 -19.70 -5.81
CA VAL A 43 9.99 -18.27 -5.55
C VAL A 43 10.85 -17.46 -6.50
N ILE A 44 10.20 -16.54 -7.20
CA ILE A 44 10.86 -15.54 -8.04
C ILE A 44 10.70 -14.20 -7.33
N LEU A 45 11.80 -13.50 -7.14
CA LEU A 45 11.83 -12.18 -6.53
C LEU A 45 12.13 -11.13 -7.59
N VAL A 46 11.38 -10.03 -7.58
CA VAL A 46 11.68 -8.82 -8.34
C VAL A 46 11.85 -7.66 -7.35
N ASN A 47 12.98 -7.00 -7.39
CA ASN A 47 13.25 -5.80 -6.62
C ASN A 47 14.21 -4.89 -7.39
N SER A 48 13.97 -3.58 -7.38
CA SER A 48 14.83 -2.63 -8.10
C SER A 48 16.13 -2.28 -7.38
N ASN A 49 16.22 -2.55 -6.08
CA ASN A 49 17.40 -2.23 -5.29
C ASN A 49 18.34 -3.46 -5.18
N PRO A 50 19.57 -3.37 -5.70
CA PRO A 50 20.54 -4.47 -5.61
C PRO A 50 21.19 -4.61 -4.22
N ALA A 51 21.07 -3.62 -3.35
CA ALA A 51 21.76 -3.53 -2.07
C ALA A 51 20.84 -3.77 -0.87
N THR A 52 19.84 -4.62 -1.02
CA THR A 52 18.93 -4.99 0.07
C THR A 52 19.18 -6.41 0.57
N VAL A 53 18.73 -6.71 1.79
CA VAL A 53 18.81 -8.08 2.35
C VAL A 53 18.10 -9.08 1.43
N MET A 54 16.99 -8.67 0.79
CA MET A 54 16.25 -9.48 -0.18
C MET A 54 17.09 -9.91 -1.37
N THR A 55 17.89 -9.00 -1.92
CA THR A 55 18.69 -9.23 -3.12
C THR A 55 20.09 -9.75 -2.81
N ASP A 56 20.66 -9.41 -1.65
CA ASP A 56 21.98 -9.85 -1.20
C ASP A 56 21.99 -11.29 -0.65
N ALA A 57 20.89 -11.71 -0.04
CA ALA A 57 20.73 -13.08 0.46
C ALA A 57 20.85 -14.16 -0.62
N PHE A 58 20.73 -13.80 -1.89
CA PHE A 58 20.81 -14.69 -3.05
C PHE A 58 22.15 -15.48 -3.16
N LYS A 59 23.15 -15.13 -2.39
CA LYS A 59 24.50 -15.73 -2.53
C LYS A 59 24.82 -16.81 -1.50
N ARG A 60 23.97 -17.12 -0.50
CA ARG A 60 24.44 -17.85 0.68
C ARG A 60 23.68 -19.10 1.15
N ASN A 61 22.38 -19.34 0.84
CA ASN A 61 21.62 -20.46 1.41
C ASN A 61 20.49 -21.03 0.52
N LYS A 62 20.08 -22.29 0.81
CA LYS A 62 18.96 -22.99 0.14
C LYS A 62 17.56 -22.41 0.44
N GLU A 63 17.45 -21.47 1.36
CA GLU A 63 16.20 -20.79 1.74
C GLU A 63 15.97 -19.47 1.00
N GLU A 64 16.67 -19.27 -0.10
CA GLU A 64 16.62 -18.06 -0.94
C GLU A 64 15.69 -18.23 -2.12
N ALA A 65 15.31 -17.13 -2.76
CA ALA A 65 14.53 -17.18 -3.99
C ALA A 65 15.26 -18.00 -5.08
N ASP A 66 14.49 -18.75 -5.88
CA ASP A 66 15.07 -19.54 -6.96
C ASP A 66 15.64 -18.65 -8.06
N LYS A 67 15.04 -17.47 -8.25
CA LYS A 67 15.51 -16.43 -9.15
C LYS A 67 15.30 -15.06 -8.57
N VAL A 68 16.22 -14.16 -8.80
CA VAL A 68 16.14 -12.75 -8.43
C VAL A 68 16.31 -11.90 -9.68
N TYR A 69 15.36 -11.00 -9.90
CA TYR A 69 15.41 -9.98 -10.93
C TYR A 69 15.65 -8.63 -10.26
N ILE A 70 16.77 -8.00 -10.60
CA ILE A 70 17.07 -6.63 -10.19
C ILE A 70 16.68 -5.74 -11.37
N GLU A 71 15.39 -5.40 -11.39
CA GLU A 71 14.76 -4.68 -12.49
C GLU A 71 13.85 -3.58 -11.94
N PRO A 72 13.57 -2.54 -12.72
CA PRO A 72 12.60 -1.52 -12.33
C PRO A 72 11.25 -2.14 -11.98
N LEU A 73 10.63 -1.67 -10.88
CA LEU A 73 9.30 -2.07 -10.48
C LEU A 73 8.24 -1.29 -11.29
N LEU A 74 8.25 -1.53 -12.61
CA LEU A 74 7.34 -0.93 -13.58
C LEU A 74 6.59 -2.06 -14.33
N PRO A 75 5.32 -1.83 -14.73
CA PRO A 75 4.49 -2.85 -15.34
C PRO A 75 5.12 -3.56 -16.54
N GLU A 76 5.77 -2.81 -17.44
CA GLU A 76 6.38 -3.34 -18.66
C GLU A 76 7.58 -4.26 -18.40
N TYR A 77 8.32 -4.06 -17.31
CA TYR A 77 9.41 -4.96 -16.90
C TYR A 77 8.86 -6.19 -16.23
N VAL A 78 7.91 -6.01 -15.31
CA VAL A 78 7.33 -7.13 -14.57
C VAL A 78 6.47 -8.00 -15.48
N GLU A 79 5.77 -7.45 -16.48
CA GLU A 79 5.07 -8.25 -17.49
C GLU A 79 6.03 -9.17 -18.25
N LYS A 80 7.21 -8.68 -18.67
CA LYS A 80 8.23 -9.52 -19.35
C LYS A 80 8.73 -10.65 -18.44
N ILE A 81 8.87 -10.37 -17.14
CA ILE A 81 9.26 -11.41 -16.17
C ILE A 81 8.14 -12.44 -16.01
N ILE A 82 6.88 -12.00 -15.89
CA ILE A 82 5.71 -12.89 -15.85
C ILE A 82 5.62 -13.75 -17.11
N GLU A 83 5.83 -13.15 -18.28
CA GLU A 83 5.84 -13.86 -19.56
C GLU A 83 6.91 -14.96 -19.61
N LYS A 84 8.10 -14.66 -19.15
CA LYS A 84 9.25 -15.57 -19.14
C LYS A 84 9.12 -16.68 -18.10
N GLU A 85 8.73 -16.29 -16.87
CA GLU A 85 8.76 -17.21 -15.73
C GLU A 85 7.46 -17.98 -15.53
N ARG A 86 6.35 -17.44 -16.02
CA ARG A 86 5.02 -18.07 -15.89
C ARG A 86 4.71 -18.45 -14.44
N PRO A 87 4.72 -17.50 -13.50
CA PRO A 87 4.32 -17.80 -12.14
C PRO A 87 2.83 -18.11 -12.07
N ASP A 88 2.44 -18.98 -11.13
CA ASP A 88 1.03 -19.27 -10.86
C ASP A 88 0.38 -18.17 -10.02
N ALA A 89 1.18 -17.51 -9.18
CA ALA A 89 0.70 -16.48 -8.28
C ALA A 89 1.67 -15.29 -8.14
N LEU A 90 1.09 -14.12 -7.83
CA LEU A 90 1.77 -12.87 -7.47
C LEU A 90 1.52 -12.55 -6.00
N LEU A 91 2.58 -12.32 -5.22
CA LEU A 91 2.51 -11.89 -3.82
C LEU A 91 3.01 -10.44 -3.68
N PRO A 92 2.10 -9.44 -3.60
CA PRO A 92 2.46 -8.03 -3.56
C PRO A 92 2.57 -7.45 -2.14
N THR A 93 1.98 -8.11 -1.14
CA THR A 93 1.68 -7.51 0.18
C THR A 93 2.89 -7.28 1.08
N LEU A 94 4.10 -7.63 0.64
CA LEU A 94 5.33 -7.53 1.42
C LEU A 94 6.30 -6.46 0.91
N GLY A 95 5.95 -5.77 -0.16
CA GLY A 95 6.78 -4.74 -0.78
C GLY A 95 6.25 -3.31 -0.56
N GLY A 96 5.37 -3.11 0.43
CA GLY A 96 4.77 -1.80 0.73
C GLY A 96 3.96 -1.24 -0.42
N GLN A 97 3.72 0.07 -0.39
CA GLN A 97 2.87 0.76 -1.36
C GLN A 97 3.37 0.61 -2.81
N THR A 98 4.70 0.56 -3.00
CA THR A 98 5.30 0.36 -4.33
C THR A 98 4.82 -0.95 -4.97
N ALA A 99 4.87 -2.05 -4.23
CA ALA A 99 4.44 -3.35 -4.71
C ALA A 99 2.92 -3.45 -4.88
N LEU A 100 2.15 -2.86 -3.96
CA LEU A 100 0.69 -2.83 -4.05
C LEU A 100 0.23 -2.05 -5.28
N ASN A 101 0.75 -0.85 -5.51
CA ASN A 101 0.40 -0.03 -6.67
C ASN A 101 0.73 -0.75 -7.98
N LEU A 102 1.93 -1.34 -8.07
CA LEU A 102 2.34 -2.10 -9.25
C LEU A 102 1.43 -3.32 -9.51
N ALA A 103 1.07 -4.06 -8.45
CA ALA A 103 0.18 -5.21 -8.58
C ALA A 103 -1.22 -4.80 -9.05
N MET A 104 -1.75 -3.68 -8.53
CA MET A 104 -3.03 -3.11 -8.97
C MET A 104 -2.99 -2.67 -10.43
N GLU A 105 -1.88 -2.08 -10.87
CA GLU A 105 -1.69 -1.70 -12.28
C GLU A 105 -1.63 -2.92 -13.20
N LEU A 106 -0.90 -3.98 -12.82
CA LEU A 106 -0.86 -5.25 -13.54
C LEU A 106 -2.23 -5.95 -13.59
N ALA A 107 -3.02 -5.84 -12.53
CA ALA A 107 -4.38 -6.39 -12.51
C ALA A 107 -5.32 -5.61 -13.44
N ARG A 108 -5.34 -4.26 -13.32
CA ARG A 108 -6.20 -3.36 -14.10
C ARG A 108 -5.87 -3.36 -15.60
N SER A 109 -4.60 -3.47 -15.96
CA SER A 109 -4.16 -3.60 -17.36
C SER A 109 -4.48 -4.98 -17.98
N GLY A 110 -4.92 -5.94 -17.16
CA GLY A 110 -5.26 -7.29 -17.61
C GLY A 110 -4.06 -8.23 -17.77
N VAL A 111 -2.85 -7.82 -17.41
CA VAL A 111 -1.64 -8.65 -17.50
C VAL A 111 -1.77 -9.92 -16.67
N LEU A 112 -2.24 -9.82 -15.43
CA LEU A 112 -2.41 -10.99 -14.56
C LEU A 112 -3.40 -11.99 -15.17
N LYS A 113 -4.51 -11.51 -15.72
CA LYS A 113 -5.51 -12.34 -16.40
C LYS A 113 -4.95 -12.99 -17.68
N LYS A 114 -4.19 -12.24 -18.47
CA LYS A 114 -3.54 -12.71 -19.72
C LYS A 114 -2.63 -13.92 -19.45
N TYR A 115 -1.88 -13.88 -18.36
CA TYR A 115 -0.93 -14.94 -18.00
C TYR A 115 -1.46 -15.93 -16.95
N LYS A 116 -2.72 -15.78 -16.51
CA LYS A 116 -3.38 -16.63 -15.50
C LYS A 116 -2.66 -16.62 -14.15
N VAL A 117 -2.18 -15.46 -13.74
CA VAL A 117 -1.50 -15.25 -12.45
C VAL A 117 -2.53 -14.82 -11.41
N GLU A 118 -2.63 -15.55 -10.31
CA GLU A 118 -3.50 -15.21 -9.19
C GLU A 118 -2.78 -14.25 -8.22
N MET A 119 -3.45 -13.19 -7.78
CA MET A 119 -2.96 -12.40 -6.65
C MET A 119 -3.25 -13.15 -5.34
N ILE A 120 -2.21 -13.35 -4.52
CA ILE A 120 -2.31 -14.02 -3.21
C ILE A 120 -1.88 -13.06 -2.09
N GLY A 121 -2.32 -13.36 -0.85
CA GLY A 121 -2.16 -12.45 0.29
C GLY A 121 -3.31 -11.46 0.37
N ALA A 122 -3.51 -10.66 -0.68
CA ALA A 122 -4.70 -9.86 -0.90
C ALA A 122 -5.00 -9.82 -2.40
N ASP A 123 -6.27 -9.87 -2.77
CA ASP A 123 -6.72 -9.67 -4.15
C ASP A 123 -6.91 -8.17 -4.46
N ASP A 124 -7.20 -7.85 -5.71
CA ASP A 124 -7.40 -6.47 -6.16
C ASP A 124 -8.55 -5.77 -5.42
N LYS A 125 -9.62 -6.48 -5.13
CA LYS A 125 -10.79 -5.93 -4.41
C LYS A 125 -10.47 -5.65 -2.94
N ALA A 126 -9.70 -6.54 -2.29
CA ALA A 126 -9.28 -6.34 -0.91
C ALA A 126 -8.32 -5.15 -0.79
N ILE A 127 -7.40 -4.99 -1.77
CA ILE A 127 -6.49 -3.85 -1.81
C ILE A 127 -7.25 -2.55 -2.05
N ASP A 128 -8.15 -2.50 -3.05
CA ASP A 128 -8.99 -1.32 -3.31
C ASP A 128 -9.80 -0.93 -2.06
N ARG A 129 -10.42 -1.91 -1.41
CA ARG A 129 -11.22 -1.66 -0.19
C ARG A 129 -10.39 -1.16 0.99
N ALA A 130 -9.13 -1.58 1.10
CA ALA A 130 -8.25 -1.15 2.18
C ALA A 130 -7.60 0.22 1.91
N GLU A 131 -7.28 0.53 0.66
CA GLU A 131 -6.55 1.74 0.28
C GLU A 131 -7.47 2.94 -0.02
N ASP A 132 -8.66 2.67 -0.56
CA ASP A 132 -9.65 3.69 -0.85
C ASP A 132 -10.46 4.01 0.41
N ARG A 133 -10.40 5.28 0.85
CA ARG A 133 -11.01 5.73 2.11
C ARG A 133 -12.52 5.59 2.11
N ASP A 134 -13.17 5.86 0.98
CA ASP A 134 -14.62 5.75 0.86
C ASP A 134 -15.08 4.30 0.85
N LEU A 135 -14.35 3.43 0.16
CA LEU A 135 -14.62 1.99 0.18
C LEU A 135 -14.37 1.39 1.55
N PHE A 136 -13.29 1.82 2.24
CA PHE A 136 -13.00 1.40 3.60
C PHE A 136 -14.10 1.85 4.57
N LYS A 137 -14.52 3.12 4.50
CA LYS A 137 -15.61 3.67 5.32
C LYS A 137 -16.91 2.88 5.14
N LYS A 138 -17.29 2.61 3.89
CA LYS A 138 -18.47 1.79 3.59
C LYS A 138 -18.35 0.38 4.17
N ALA A 139 -17.16 -0.25 4.03
CA ALA A 139 -16.93 -1.58 4.60
C ALA A 139 -17.05 -1.61 6.11
N MET A 140 -16.57 -0.58 6.82
CA MET A 140 -16.72 -0.47 8.28
C MET A 140 -18.18 -0.26 8.68
N GLN A 141 -18.93 0.58 7.94
CA GLN A 141 -20.35 0.78 8.15
C GLN A 141 -21.17 -0.51 7.92
N GLU A 142 -20.84 -1.30 6.89
CA GLU A 142 -21.47 -2.61 6.65
C GLU A 142 -21.24 -3.60 7.80
N LEU A 143 -20.15 -3.44 8.55
CA LEU A 143 -19.80 -4.26 9.71
C LEU A 143 -20.34 -3.70 11.04
N ASP A 144 -21.09 -2.60 11.01
CA ASP A 144 -21.58 -1.87 12.18
C ASP A 144 -20.43 -1.46 13.14
N LEU A 145 -19.31 -1.05 12.55
CA LEU A 145 -18.15 -0.54 13.28
C LEU A 145 -18.16 0.99 13.24
N ASP A 146 -18.00 1.58 14.43
CA ASP A 146 -17.87 3.02 14.56
C ASP A 146 -16.58 3.52 13.92
N MET A 147 -16.69 4.64 13.23
CA MET A 147 -15.58 5.37 12.66
C MET A 147 -15.62 6.85 13.05
N PRO A 148 -14.47 7.52 13.13
CA PRO A 148 -14.45 8.96 13.29
C PRO A 148 -15.28 9.65 12.23
N LYS A 149 -16.06 10.65 12.63
CA LYS A 149 -16.77 11.48 11.67
C LYS A 149 -15.76 12.16 10.78
N SER A 150 -15.93 12.06 9.48
CA SER A 150 -14.96 12.57 8.52
C SER A 150 -15.61 12.95 7.20
N GLY A 151 -14.97 13.86 6.47
CA GLY A 151 -15.33 14.25 5.11
C GLY A 151 -14.14 14.75 4.32
N CYS A 152 -14.16 14.54 2.99
CA CYS A 152 -13.18 15.10 2.09
C CYS A 152 -13.59 16.49 1.65
N ALA A 153 -12.63 17.37 1.41
CA ALA A 153 -12.82 18.72 0.92
C ALA A 153 -11.73 19.07 -0.13
N HIS A 154 -12.14 19.82 -1.14
CA HIS A 154 -11.28 20.24 -2.26
C HIS A 154 -11.03 21.75 -2.29
N ASP A 155 -11.74 22.48 -1.45
CA ASP A 155 -11.57 23.92 -1.25
C ASP A 155 -11.92 24.32 0.21
N LEU A 156 -11.65 25.58 0.56
CA LEU A 156 -11.87 26.09 1.92
C LEU A 156 -13.34 26.23 2.30
N GLU A 157 -14.26 26.35 1.36
CA GLU A 157 -15.69 26.40 1.67
C GLU A 157 -16.22 25.00 2.00
N GLU A 158 -15.77 23.99 1.26
CA GLU A 158 -16.05 22.59 1.62
C GLU A 158 -15.44 22.22 2.96
N VAL A 159 -14.20 22.69 3.26
CA VAL A 159 -13.57 22.51 4.57
C VAL A 159 -14.45 23.01 5.71
N LYS A 160 -15.02 24.22 5.60
CA LYS A 160 -15.94 24.77 6.61
C LYS A 160 -17.23 23.94 6.73
N ALA A 161 -17.76 23.51 5.60
CA ALA A 161 -18.99 22.71 5.57
C ALA A 161 -18.79 21.37 6.28
N VAL A 162 -17.69 20.67 5.98
CA VAL A 162 -17.33 19.40 6.63
C VAL A 162 -17.09 19.58 8.12
N ALA A 163 -16.34 20.60 8.53
CA ALA A 163 -16.09 20.89 9.94
C ALA A 163 -17.39 21.15 10.72
N LYS A 164 -18.32 21.88 10.11
CA LYS A 164 -19.65 22.15 10.70
C LYS A 164 -20.48 20.88 10.83
N GLU A 165 -20.40 19.95 9.86
CA GLU A 165 -21.10 18.67 9.89
C GLU A 165 -20.53 17.76 10.99
N ILE A 166 -19.20 17.70 11.15
CA ILE A 166 -18.53 16.95 12.22
C ILE A 166 -18.95 17.53 13.58
N GLY A 167 -18.92 18.83 13.76
CA GLY A 167 -19.45 19.56 14.91
C GLY A 167 -18.66 19.42 16.21
N THR A 168 -17.45 18.88 16.19
CA THR A 168 -16.56 18.68 17.35
C THR A 168 -15.17 19.24 17.08
N TRP A 169 -14.42 19.55 18.14
CA TRP A 169 -13.03 19.96 18.10
C TRP A 169 -12.23 19.15 19.13
N PRO A 170 -10.90 18.91 18.89
CA PRO A 170 -10.13 19.29 17.71
C PRO A 170 -10.44 18.44 16.48
N LEU A 171 -10.03 18.94 15.31
CA LEU A 171 -10.13 18.24 14.03
C LEU A 171 -8.73 17.86 13.50
N ILE A 172 -8.64 16.71 12.86
CA ILE A 172 -7.42 16.25 12.18
C ILE A 172 -7.56 16.52 10.68
N ILE A 173 -6.54 17.13 10.08
CA ILE A 173 -6.45 17.40 8.66
C ILE A 173 -5.38 16.52 8.06
N ARG A 174 -5.73 15.75 7.03
CA ARG A 174 -4.84 14.84 6.31
C ARG A 174 -4.92 15.10 4.80
N PRO A 175 -3.92 15.75 4.20
CA PRO A 175 -3.86 15.90 2.75
C PRO A 175 -3.78 14.53 2.05
N ALA A 176 -4.42 14.42 0.90
CA ALA A 176 -4.34 13.23 0.07
C ALA A 176 -2.95 13.15 -0.61
N PHE A 177 -2.40 11.94 -0.71
CA PHE A 177 -1.14 11.64 -1.42
C PHE A 177 0.10 12.39 -0.91
N THR A 178 0.16 12.74 0.39
CA THR A 178 1.35 13.28 1.03
C THR A 178 2.03 12.23 1.90
N LEU A 179 3.36 12.29 1.98
CA LEU A 179 4.17 11.40 2.83
C LEU A 179 4.63 12.14 4.09
N GLY A 180 4.68 11.41 5.20
CA GLY A 180 5.30 11.90 6.42
C GLY A 180 4.56 13.04 7.13
N GLY A 181 3.25 13.18 6.91
CA GLY A 181 2.44 14.22 7.59
C GLY A 181 2.60 15.63 7.01
N THR A 182 3.23 15.77 5.83
CA THR A 182 3.41 17.06 5.17
C THR A 182 2.06 17.71 4.85
N GLY A 183 1.86 18.94 5.30
CA GLY A 183 0.63 19.72 5.08
C GLY A 183 -0.57 19.28 5.94
N GLY A 184 -0.42 18.25 6.79
CA GLY A 184 -1.42 17.83 7.73
C GLY A 184 -1.21 18.43 9.13
N GLY A 185 -2.23 18.35 9.98
CA GLY A 185 -2.14 18.85 11.34
C GLY A 185 -3.43 18.66 12.15
N ILE A 186 -3.41 19.19 13.35
CA ILE A 186 -4.56 19.19 14.28
C ILE A 186 -5.01 20.63 14.45
N ALA A 187 -6.26 20.90 14.18
CA ALA A 187 -6.87 22.21 14.35
C ALA A 187 -7.77 22.22 15.60
N HIS A 188 -7.57 23.19 16.44
CA HIS A 188 -8.38 23.39 17.66
C HIS A 188 -9.51 24.40 17.48
N ASP A 189 -9.46 25.18 16.41
CA ASP A 189 -10.48 26.15 16.04
C ASP A 189 -10.57 26.34 14.53
N GLU A 190 -11.54 27.13 14.08
CA GLU A 190 -11.78 27.37 12.65
C GLU A 190 -10.62 28.10 11.98
N LYS A 191 -9.89 28.97 12.69
CA LYS A 191 -8.76 29.70 12.14
C LYS A 191 -7.60 28.74 11.82
N GLU A 192 -7.22 27.91 12.80
CA GLU A 192 -6.20 26.86 12.59
C GLU A 192 -6.62 25.88 11.50
N LEU A 193 -7.91 25.49 11.46
CA LEU A 193 -8.45 24.63 10.42
C LEU A 193 -8.20 25.18 9.02
N LEU A 194 -8.54 26.44 8.78
CA LEU A 194 -8.39 27.05 7.45
C LEU A 194 -6.92 27.23 7.05
N GLU A 195 -6.05 27.53 8.04
CA GLU A 195 -4.61 27.67 7.81
C GLU A 195 -3.97 26.33 7.43
N ILE A 196 -4.25 25.27 8.20
CA ILE A 196 -3.71 23.92 7.97
C ILE A 196 -4.33 23.31 6.70
N ALA A 197 -5.64 23.42 6.51
CA ALA A 197 -6.31 22.88 5.34
C ALA A 197 -5.86 23.57 4.05
N GLY A 198 -5.64 24.90 4.07
CA GLY A 198 -5.09 25.63 2.93
C GLY A 198 -3.71 25.10 2.54
N ALA A 199 -2.79 24.96 3.50
CA ALA A 199 -1.48 24.36 3.25
C ALA A 199 -1.58 22.89 2.77
N GLY A 200 -2.55 22.15 3.28
CA GLY A 200 -2.81 20.77 2.88
C GLY A 200 -3.34 20.64 1.45
N LEU A 201 -4.25 21.50 1.03
CA LEU A 201 -4.78 21.57 -0.33
C LEU A 201 -3.67 21.91 -1.34
N ASP A 202 -2.79 22.83 -0.98
CA ASP A 202 -1.64 23.21 -1.81
C ASP A 202 -0.59 22.08 -1.91
N ALA A 203 -0.40 21.31 -0.83
CA ALA A 203 0.54 20.20 -0.80
C ALA A 203 0.01 18.92 -1.49
N SER A 204 -1.31 18.78 -1.61
CA SER A 204 -1.96 17.61 -2.20
C SER A 204 -1.93 17.65 -3.73
N LEU A 205 -1.44 16.57 -4.34
CA LEU A 205 -1.45 16.42 -5.81
C LEU A 205 -2.85 16.43 -6.43
N LYS A 206 -3.88 16.18 -5.63
CA LYS A 206 -5.30 16.19 -6.05
C LYS A 206 -6.07 17.39 -5.50
N SER A 207 -5.41 18.33 -4.81
CA SER A 207 -6.08 19.41 -4.08
C SER A 207 -7.23 18.86 -3.21
N GLU A 208 -6.95 17.85 -2.40
CA GLU A 208 -7.90 17.17 -1.54
C GLU A 208 -7.34 17.02 -0.13
N VAL A 209 -8.14 17.33 0.87
CA VAL A 209 -7.87 17.07 2.29
C VAL A 209 -9.01 16.28 2.92
N LEU A 210 -8.68 15.30 3.75
CA LEU A 210 -9.61 14.67 4.67
C LEU A 210 -9.64 15.47 5.96
N ILE A 211 -10.83 15.76 6.46
CA ILE A 211 -11.06 16.35 7.77
C ILE A 211 -11.77 15.31 8.63
N GLU A 212 -11.27 15.11 9.83
CA GLU A 212 -11.69 14.00 10.69
C GLU A 212 -11.77 14.47 12.13
N GLU A 213 -12.77 13.99 12.88
CA GLU A 213 -12.80 14.22 14.33
C GLU A 213 -11.58 13.59 15.01
N SER A 214 -11.05 14.27 16.01
CA SER A 214 -9.88 13.78 16.74
C SER A 214 -10.28 12.74 17.78
N LEU A 215 -9.56 11.62 17.80
CA LEU A 215 -9.64 10.60 18.82
C LEU A 215 -8.54 10.74 19.90
N ILE A 216 -7.94 11.94 20.03
CA ILE A 216 -6.92 12.18 21.06
C ILE A 216 -7.48 11.87 22.45
N GLY A 217 -6.75 11.01 23.19
CA GLY A 217 -7.16 10.55 24.50
C GLY A 217 -7.92 9.22 24.51
N TRP A 218 -8.27 8.71 23.37
CA TRP A 218 -8.77 7.33 23.26
C TRP A 218 -7.59 6.34 23.39
N LYS A 219 -7.90 5.11 23.76
CA LYS A 219 -6.90 4.04 23.77
C LYS A 219 -6.76 3.49 22.37
N GLU A 220 -5.55 3.55 21.84
CA GLU A 220 -5.11 2.86 20.62
C GLU A 220 -4.52 1.48 20.92
#